data_8ea042f51bf1ce065aeb4e8d32f2691f
#
_entry.id   8ea042f51bf1ce065aeb4e8d32f2691f
#
_cell.length_a   1.000
_cell.length_b   1.000
_cell.length_c   1.000
_cell.angle_alpha   90.00
_cell.angle_beta   90.00
_cell.angle_gamma   90.00
#
_symmetry.space_group_name_H-M   'P 1'
#
loop_
_entity.id
_entity.type
_entity.pdbx_description
1 polymer ?
#
loop_
_entity_poly.entity_id
_entity_poly.type
_entity_poly.pdbx_seq_one_letter_code
_entity_poly.pdbx_strand_id
1 'polypeptide(L)'
;MTVTHNSNEQIIGRDQINDIEAILSVRNTDPNAVQHAVKSGGETIFTWDYSLTRPPLRKLYEKAKTGQWNGETDLPWETEVDIERTIAADQAAIGAGIDPAFYSGTPLAKWGDKEWLEFGIEGRRWMLSQFLHGEQGALICTAKIVETVPWYDAKLYASTQVMDEARHVEVFAKYLNEKLGGMYPVNAHLGMLLDDIITDSRWDMT
;
A
#
# COMPACT_ATOMS: atom_id res chain seq x y z
N MET A 1 38.06 8.11 -1.08
CA MET A 1 37.11 7.60 -2.06
C MET A 1 35.84 7.28 -1.31
N THR A 2 34.89 8.16 -1.37
CA THR A 2 33.59 7.94 -0.72
C THR A 2 32.81 7.00 -1.64
N VAL A 3 32.64 5.76 -1.24
CA VAL A 3 31.80 4.80 -1.96
C VAL A 3 30.35 5.24 -1.69
N THR A 4 29.73 5.86 -2.68
CA THR A 4 28.29 6.07 -2.69
C THR A 4 27.64 4.70 -2.91
N HIS A 5 27.31 4.01 -1.80
CA HIS A 5 26.48 2.82 -1.88
C HIS A 5 25.10 3.23 -2.36
N ASN A 6 24.64 2.60 -3.44
CA ASN A 6 23.26 2.71 -3.88
C ASN A 6 22.39 2.13 -2.77
N SER A 7 21.57 2.97 -2.14
CA SER A 7 20.78 2.60 -0.94
C SER A 7 19.89 1.38 -1.15
N ASN A 8 19.45 1.14 -2.39
CA ASN A 8 18.56 0.03 -2.73
C ASN A 8 19.26 -1.34 -2.71
N GLU A 9 20.57 -1.41 -3.00
CA GLU A 9 21.33 -2.67 -2.92
C GLU A 9 21.57 -3.12 -1.47
N GLN A 10 21.37 -2.25 -0.48
CA GLN A 10 21.70 -2.55 0.92
C GLN A 10 20.64 -3.38 1.63
N ILE A 11 19.39 -3.46 1.13
CA ILE A 11 18.26 -4.06 1.87
C ILE A 11 17.76 -5.34 1.22
N ILE A 12 17.74 -5.42 -0.11
CA ILE A 12 17.27 -6.62 -0.80
C ILE A 12 18.39 -7.66 -0.85
N GLY A 13 18.22 -8.75 -0.09
CA GLY A 13 19.10 -9.93 -0.13
C GLY A 13 20.37 -9.87 0.72
N ARG A 14 20.42 -9.02 1.75
CA ARG A 14 21.55 -9.01 2.69
C ARG A 14 21.16 -9.49 4.08
N ASP A 15 21.70 -10.61 4.47
CA ASP A 15 21.54 -11.26 5.79
C ASP A 15 22.28 -10.53 6.95
N GLN A 16 22.88 -9.36 6.71
CA GLN A 16 23.80 -8.71 7.65
C GLN A 16 23.53 -7.21 7.85
N ILE A 17 22.29 -6.76 7.75
CA ILE A 17 21.96 -5.38 8.12
C ILE A 17 21.76 -5.32 9.63
N ASN A 18 22.83 -5.00 10.36
CA ASN A 18 22.81 -4.78 11.81
C ASN A 18 22.75 -3.30 12.18
N ASP A 19 22.69 -2.42 11.19
CA ASP A 19 22.70 -0.98 11.37
C ASP A 19 21.28 -0.43 11.23
N ILE A 20 20.68 -0.07 12.36
CA ILE A 20 19.34 0.52 12.43
C ILE A 20 19.30 1.86 11.68
N GLU A 21 20.37 2.65 11.70
CA GLU A 21 20.42 3.92 10.97
C GLU A 21 20.38 3.67 9.46
N ALA A 22 21.09 2.65 8.96
CA ALA A 22 21.02 2.26 7.56
C ALA A 22 19.61 1.78 7.19
N ILE A 23 18.95 1.01 8.05
CA ILE A 23 17.56 0.56 7.85
C ILE A 23 16.58 1.75 7.83
N LEU A 24 16.75 2.72 8.72
CA LEU A 24 15.89 3.91 8.81
C LEU A 24 16.19 4.94 7.73
N SER A 25 17.39 4.95 7.16
CA SER A 25 17.82 5.88 6.11
C SER A 25 17.56 5.40 4.68
N VAL A 26 16.81 4.31 4.51
CA VAL A 26 16.53 3.67 3.21
C VAL A 26 16.01 4.63 2.17
N ARG A 27 15.31 5.64 2.60
CA ARG A 27 14.79 6.67 1.73
C ARG A 27 14.78 8.02 2.47
N ASN A 28 15.51 8.98 1.92
CA ASN A 28 15.41 10.37 2.36
C ASN A 28 14.17 10.99 1.68
N THR A 29 12.98 10.74 2.23
CA THR A 29 11.75 11.35 1.76
C THR A 29 11.35 12.49 2.69
N ASP A 30 11.08 13.65 2.11
CA ASP A 30 10.37 14.71 2.82
C ASP A 30 8.95 14.22 3.13
N PRO A 31 8.58 14.02 4.41
CA PRO A 31 7.25 13.56 4.78
C PRO A 31 6.13 14.56 4.40
N ASN A 32 6.50 15.79 4.07
CA ASN A 32 5.58 16.81 3.59
C ASN A 32 5.50 16.89 2.07
N ALA A 33 6.28 16.11 1.34
CA ALA A 33 6.21 16.07 -0.11
C ALA A 33 4.86 15.49 -0.56
N VAL A 34 4.11 16.28 -1.33
CA VAL A 34 2.82 15.87 -1.89
C VAL A 34 2.98 15.13 -3.24
N GLN A 35 4.16 15.09 -3.80
CA GLN A 35 4.48 14.42 -5.06
C GLN A 35 5.85 13.75 -4.98
N HIS A 36 5.93 12.57 -5.58
CA HIS A 36 7.17 11.82 -5.78
C HIS A 36 7.22 11.35 -7.22
N ALA A 37 8.35 11.56 -7.90
CA ALA A 37 8.54 11.19 -9.30
C ALA A 37 9.53 10.06 -9.43
N VAL A 38 9.12 8.97 -10.08
CA VAL A 38 9.95 7.80 -10.39
C VAL A 38 9.98 7.63 -11.91
N LYS A 39 11.14 7.29 -12.46
CA LYS A 39 11.23 6.94 -13.89
C LYS A 39 10.63 5.56 -14.09
N SER A 40 9.54 5.46 -14.84
CA SER A 40 8.99 4.18 -15.24
C SER A 40 9.91 3.50 -16.25
N GLY A 41 10.22 2.22 -16.03
CA GLY A 41 10.92 1.35 -17.00
C GLY A 41 9.92 0.68 -17.95
N GLY A 42 10.45 0.05 -19.02
CA GLY A 42 9.65 -0.74 -19.97
C GLY A 42 9.37 -0.02 -21.29
N GLU A 43 8.79 -0.78 -22.21
CA GLU A 43 8.38 -0.31 -23.54
C GLU A 43 6.86 -0.39 -23.66
N THR A 44 6.24 0.65 -24.20
CA THR A 44 4.83 0.63 -24.54
C THR A 44 4.58 -0.34 -25.69
N ILE A 45 3.73 -1.34 -25.49
CA ILE A 45 3.43 -2.38 -26.46
C ILE A 45 2.01 -2.20 -27.02
N PHE A 46 1.93 -1.93 -28.33
CA PHE A 46 0.67 -2.00 -29.09
C PHE A 46 0.47 -3.41 -29.61
N THR A 47 -0.72 -3.98 -29.43
CA THR A 47 -1.08 -5.31 -29.92
C THR A 47 -2.24 -5.15 -30.91
N TRP A 48 -1.93 -5.24 -32.21
CA TRP A 48 -2.89 -5.05 -33.30
C TRP A 48 -3.71 -6.31 -33.64
N ASP A 49 -3.37 -7.43 -32.99
CA ASP A 49 -4.19 -8.64 -33.03
C ASP A 49 -5.25 -8.57 -31.91
N TYR A 50 -6.49 -8.39 -32.29
CA TYR A 50 -7.64 -8.32 -31.39
C TYR A 50 -8.31 -9.68 -31.18
N SER A 51 -7.70 -10.76 -31.64
CA SER A 51 -8.18 -12.12 -31.42
C SER A 51 -8.15 -12.45 -29.92
N LEU A 52 -9.24 -13.00 -29.42
CA LEU A 52 -9.37 -13.37 -28.01
C LEU A 52 -8.76 -14.76 -27.80
N THR A 53 -7.48 -14.82 -27.53
CA THR A 53 -6.71 -16.08 -27.46
C THR A 53 -6.56 -16.63 -26.05
N ARG A 54 -6.99 -15.88 -25.01
CA ARG A 54 -6.82 -16.25 -23.61
C ARG A 54 -8.15 -16.25 -22.84
N PRO A 55 -8.98 -17.29 -23.02
CA PRO A 55 -10.32 -17.37 -22.42
C PRO A 55 -10.37 -17.15 -20.92
N PRO A 56 -9.40 -17.59 -20.08
CA PRO A 56 -9.43 -17.31 -18.64
C PRO A 56 -9.37 -15.81 -18.33
N LEU A 57 -8.50 -15.05 -19.00
CA LEU A 57 -8.40 -13.59 -18.81
C LEU A 57 -9.66 -12.88 -19.28
N ARG A 58 -10.21 -13.32 -20.41
CA ARG A 58 -11.49 -12.79 -20.92
C ARG A 58 -12.62 -13.01 -19.91
N LYS A 59 -12.71 -14.18 -19.31
CA LYS A 59 -13.71 -14.48 -18.27
C LYS A 59 -13.58 -13.55 -17.05
N LEU A 60 -12.34 -13.29 -16.61
CA LEU A 60 -12.08 -12.35 -15.53
C LEU A 60 -12.48 -10.92 -15.89
N TYR A 61 -12.15 -10.47 -17.10
CA TYR A 61 -12.57 -9.17 -17.61
C TYR A 61 -14.10 -9.02 -17.64
N GLU A 62 -14.84 -10.01 -18.16
CA GLU A 62 -16.31 -9.99 -18.16
C GLU A 62 -16.89 -9.96 -16.75
N LYS A 63 -16.31 -10.76 -15.83
CA LYS A 63 -16.72 -10.74 -14.42
C LYS A 63 -16.48 -9.36 -13.77
N ALA A 64 -15.32 -8.77 -14.02
CA ALA A 64 -14.97 -7.47 -13.46
C ALA A 64 -15.92 -6.37 -13.94
N LYS A 65 -16.30 -6.36 -15.24
CA LYS A 65 -17.28 -5.39 -15.77
C LYS A 65 -18.65 -5.48 -15.10
N THR A 66 -19.08 -6.69 -14.74
CA THR A 66 -20.39 -6.91 -14.09
C THR A 66 -20.35 -6.70 -12.58
N GLY A 67 -19.18 -6.80 -11.97
CA GLY A 67 -18.97 -6.61 -10.53
C GLY A 67 -18.58 -5.21 -10.11
N GLN A 68 -18.72 -4.22 -11.00
CA GLN A 68 -18.39 -2.82 -10.66
C GLN A 68 -19.32 -2.27 -9.60
N TRP A 69 -18.76 -1.48 -8.71
CA TRP A 69 -19.48 -0.77 -7.64
C TRP A 69 -18.93 0.66 -7.52
N ASN A 70 -19.65 1.54 -6.85
CA ASN A 70 -19.28 2.94 -6.68
C ASN A 70 -18.92 3.19 -5.21
N GLY A 71 -17.68 3.61 -4.95
CA GLY A 71 -17.17 3.88 -3.60
C GLY A 71 -17.93 4.99 -2.88
N GLU A 72 -18.48 5.95 -3.62
CA GLU A 72 -19.22 7.08 -3.04
C GLU A 72 -20.66 6.73 -2.68
N THR A 73 -21.34 5.91 -3.51
CA THR A 73 -22.79 5.67 -3.35
C THR A 73 -23.15 4.32 -2.76
N ASP A 74 -22.29 3.32 -2.91
CA ASP A 74 -22.64 1.94 -2.53
C ASP A 74 -22.14 1.57 -1.13
N LEU A 75 -21.35 2.43 -0.50
CA LEU A 75 -20.90 2.28 0.87
C LEU A 75 -21.71 3.16 1.84
N PRO A 76 -22.02 2.65 3.04
CA PRO A 76 -22.85 3.38 4.01
C PRO A 76 -22.01 4.42 4.78
N TRP A 77 -21.58 5.48 4.12
CA TRP A 77 -20.74 6.53 4.70
C TRP A 77 -21.36 7.25 5.90
N GLU A 78 -22.68 7.23 6.02
CA GLU A 78 -23.42 7.79 7.16
C GLU A 78 -23.21 7.00 8.47
N THR A 79 -22.68 5.78 8.36
CA THR A 79 -22.41 4.94 9.53
C THR A 79 -21.32 5.58 10.39
N GLU A 80 -21.62 5.83 11.64
CA GLU A 80 -20.64 6.27 12.62
C GLU A 80 -19.69 5.13 12.98
N VAL A 81 -18.41 5.44 13.06
CA VAL A 81 -17.35 4.50 13.43
C VAL A 81 -16.82 4.87 14.81
N ASP A 82 -17.18 4.06 15.80
CA ASP A 82 -16.61 4.14 17.15
C ASP A 82 -15.23 3.44 17.15
N ILE A 83 -14.21 4.20 16.80
CA ILE A 83 -12.83 3.68 16.69
C ILE A 83 -12.29 3.27 18.06
N GLU A 84 -12.63 4.03 19.12
CA GLU A 84 -12.17 3.73 20.48
C GLU A 84 -12.69 2.37 20.94
N ARG A 85 -13.98 2.12 20.75
CA ARG A 85 -14.59 0.83 21.06
C ARG A 85 -13.99 -0.32 20.25
N THR A 86 -13.71 -0.08 18.96
CA THR A 86 -13.11 -1.09 18.09
C THR A 86 -11.70 -1.44 18.56
N ILE A 87 -10.88 -0.45 18.83
CA ILE A 87 -9.51 -0.66 19.30
C ILE A 87 -9.50 -1.29 20.69
N ALA A 88 -10.37 -0.85 21.60
CA ALA A 88 -10.48 -1.46 22.94
C ALA A 88 -10.86 -2.94 22.86
N ALA A 89 -11.76 -3.32 21.94
CA ALA A 89 -12.13 -4.71 21.71
C ALA A 89 -10.96 -5.53 21.14
N ASP A 90 -10.22 -4.98 20.16
CA ASP A 90 -9.05 -5.61 19.57
C ASP A 90 -7.94 -5.81 20.62
N GLN A 91 -7.67 -4.78 21.43
CA GLN A 91 -6.70 -4.84 22.52
C GLN A 91 -7.07 -5.86 23.59
N ALA A 92 -8.37 -5.96 23.95
CA ALA A 92 -8.85 -6.97 24.88
C ALA A 92 -8.67 -8.39 24.33
N ALA A 93 -8.83 -8.57 23.00
CA ALA A 93 -8.61 -9.86 22.34
C ALA A 93 -7.13 -10.23 22.24
N ILE A 94 -6.24 -9.23 22.00
CA ILE A 94 -4.79 -9.42 21.85
C ILE A 94 -4.11 -9.38 23.22
N GLY A 95 -4.55 -8.48 24.11
CA GLY A 95 -3.89 -8.14 25.37
C GLY A 95 -3.91 -9.22 26.42
N ALA A 96 -4.74 -10.25 26.25
CA ALA A 96 -4.65 -11.46 27.07
C ALA A 96 -3.33 -12.23 26.87
N GLY A 97 -2.46 -11.78 25.94
CA GLY A 97 -1.21 -12.44 25.60
C GLY A 97 0.06 -11.59 25.69
N ILE A 98 -0.01 -10.29 25.96
CA ILE A 98 1.20 -9.47 26.07
C ILE A 98 1.61 -9.36 27.54
N ASP A 99 2.68 -10.09 27.92
CA ASP A 99 3.26 -10.01 29.25
C ASP A 99 3.80 -8.60 29.52
N PRO A 100 3.31 -7.87 30.57
CA PRO A 100 3.84 -6.58 30.97
C PRO A 100 5.36 -6.57 31.22
N ALA A 101 5.95 -7.72 31.55
CA ALA A 101 7.40 -7.87 31.69
C ALA A 101 8.15 -7.54 30.37
N PHE A 102 7.50 -7.68 29.22
CA PHE A 102 8.08 -7.37 27.91
C PHE A 102 8.45 -5.88 27.78
N TYR A 103 7.74 -4.99 28.46
CA TYR A 103 7.98 -3.56 28.45
C TYR A 103 8.81 -3.07 29.64
N SER A 104 9.23 -4.00 30.52
CA SER A 104 10.04 -3.67 31.70
C SER A 104 11.31 -2.92 31.29
N GLY A 105 11.57 -1.78 31.95
CA GLY A 105 12.72 -0.93 31.64
C GLY A 105 12.54 0.01 30.44
N THR A 106 11.43 -0.06 29.72
CA THR A 106 11.10 0.87 28.62
C THR A 106 10.14 1.96 29.09
N PRO A 107 10.02 3.10 28.35
CA PRO A 107 8.99 4.10 28.63
C PRO A 107 7.57 3.54 28.62
N LEU A 108 7.30 2.49 27.83
CA LEU A 108 5.99 1.85 27.68
C LEU A 108 5.51 1.19 28.99
N ALA A 109 6.42 0.82 29.89
CA ALA A 109 6.07 0.25 31.19
C ALA A 109 5.25 1.22 32.09
N LYS A 110 5.21 2.50 31.74
CA LYS A 110 4.48 3.55 32.48
C LYS A 110 3.11 3.87 31.85
N TRP A 111 2.78 3.25 30.72
CA TRP A 111 1.55 3.52 30.02
C TRP A 111 0.37 2.87 30.73
N GLY A 112 -0.71 3.63 30.86
CA GLY A 112 -2.02 3.15 31.29
C GLY A 112 -2.93 2.87 30.08
N ASP A 113 -4.20 2.55 30.38
CA ASP A 113 -5.19 2.17 29.36
C ASP A 113 -5.40 3.26 28.31
N LYS A 114 -5.30 4.53 28.73
CA LYS A 114 -5.47 5.68 27.83
C LYS A 114 -4.36 5.74 26.77
N GLU A 115 -3.12 5.64 27.19
CA GLU A 115 -1.96 5.68 26.28
C GLU A 115 -1.96 4.47 25.33
N TRP A 116 -2.34 3.32 25.83
CA TRP A 116 -2.49 2.12 24.99
C TRP A 116 -3.62 2.26 23.99
N LEU A 117 -4.75 2.86 24.37
CA LEU A 117 -5.85 3.15 23.45
C LEU A 117 -5.44 4.14 22.36
N GLU A 118 -4.81 5.26 22.73
CA GLU A 118 -4.27 6.24 21.79
C GLU A 118 -3.27 5.61 20.81
N PHE A 119 -2.35 4.79 21.32
CA PHE A 119 -1.41 4.05 20.49
C PHE A 119 -2.11 3.11 19.50
N GLY A 120 -3.16 2.42 19.95
CA GLY A 120 -3.96 1.54 19.10
C GLY A 120 -4.67 2.30 17.97
N ILE A 121 -5.24 3.47 18.27
CA ILE A 121 -5.91 4.35 17.29
C ILE A 121 -4.89 4.85 16.26
N GLU A 122 -3.75 5.38 16.72
CA GLU A 122 -2.71 5.88 15.82
C GLU A 122 -2.06 4.76 14.99
N GLY A 123 -1.87 3.57 15.60
CA GLY A 123 -1.40 2.39 14.90
C GLY A 123 -2.36 1.94 13.78
N ARG A 124 -3.66 1.98 14.03
CA ARG A 124 -4.69 1.70 13.02
C ARG A 124 -4.68 2.73 11.90
N ARG A 125 -4.61 4.02 12.25
CA ARG A 125 -4.51 5.11 11.29
C ARG A 125 -3.26 4.97 10.42
N TRP A 126 -2.11 4.70 11.04
CA TRP A 126 -0.86 4.48 10.32
C TRP A 126 -0.95 3.29 9.36
N MET A 127 -1.45 2.15 9.84
CA MET A 127 -1.58 0.93 9.03
C MET A 127 -2.48 1.15 7.80
N LEU A 128 -3.66 1.75 7.99
CA LEU A 128 -4.59 2.02 6.89
C LEU A 128 -4.04 3.07 5.92
N SER A 129 -3.21 4.00 6.40
CA SER A 129 -2.49 4.92 5.53
C SER A 129 -1.48 4.19 4.65
N GLN A 130 -0.77 3.18 5.18
CA GLN A 130 0.14 2.38 4.36
C GLN A 130 -0.62 1.53 3.33
N PHE A 131 -1.81 1.02 3.65
CA PHE A 131 -2.68 0.40 2.66
C PHE A 131 -3.07 1.39 1.57
N LEU A 132 -3.56 2.58 1.91
CA LEU A 132 -3.86 3.63 0.93
C LEU A 132 -2.71 3.88 -0.05
N HIS A 133 -1.48 4.02 0.47
CA HIS A 133 -0.30 4.24 -0.37
C HIS A 133 0.06 3.01 -1.22
N GLY A 134 -0.14 1.83 -0.68
CA GLY A 134 -0.02 0.57 -1.41
C GLY A 134 -1.01 0.46 -2.56
N GLU A 135 -2.28 0.81 -2.34
CA GLU A 135 -3.32 0.84 -3.37
C GLU A 135 -3.00 1.85 -4.49
N GLN A 136 -2.45 3.02 -4.13
CA GLN A 136 -1.96 3.95 -5.16
C GLN A 136 -0.79 3.34 -5.95
N GLY A 137 0.11 2.64 -5.29
CA GLY A 137 1.16 1.88 -5.97
C GLY A 137 0.60 0.84 -6.91
N ALA A 138 -0.38 0.03 -6.44
CA ALA A 138 -1.06 -0.97 -7.25
C ALA A 138 -1.79 -0.36 -8.45
N LEU A 139 -2.43 0.80 -8.27
CA LEU A 139 -3.04 1.57 -9.36
C LEU A 139 -2.03 1.90 -10.47
N ILE A 140 -0.84 2.39 -10.10
CA ILE A 140 0.21 2.76 -11.05
C ILE A 140 0.83 1.51 -11.69
N CYS A 141 1.06 0.45 -10.89
CA CYS A 141 1.59 -0.83 -11.37
C CYS A 141 0.64 -1.49 -12.38
N THR A 142 -0.65 -1.56 -12.09
CA THR A 142 -1.64 -2.15 -13.01
C THR A 142 -1.78 -1.32 -14.30
N ALA A 143 -1.67 0.01 -14.23
CA ALA A 143 -1.62 0.86 -15.41
C ALA A 143 -0.38 0.55 -16.27
N LYS A 144 0.77 0.31 -15.66
CA LYS A 144 1.99 -0.10 -16.34
C LYS A 144 1.83 -1.49 -17.00
N ILE A 145 1.13 -2.43 -16.38
CA ILE A 145 0.81 -3.72 -17.00
C ILE A 145 -0.05 -3.51 -18.26
N VAL A 146 -1.04 -2.61 -18.23
CA VAL A 146 -1.82 -2.26 -19.44
C VAL A 146 -0.91 -1.76 -20.56
N GLU A 147 0.07 -0.96 -20.23
CA GLU A 147 1.02 -0.40 -21.19
C GLU A 147 1.94 -1.49 -21.80
N THR A 148 2.50 -2.36 -20.96
CA THR A 148 3.67 -3.19 -21.29
C THR A 148 3.33 -4.65 -21.62
N VAL A 149 2.18 -5.20 -21.20
CA VAL A 149 1.84 -6.59 -21.45
C VAL A 149 1.54 -6.85 -22.95
N PRO A 150 2.07 -7.94 -23.55
CA PRO A 150 1.95 -8.16 -25.00
C PRO A 150 0.59 -8.71 -25.46
N TRP A 151 -0.28 -9.17 -24.57
CA TRP A 151 -1.55 -9.80 -24.93
C TRP A 151 -2.73 -8.85 -24.76
N TYR A 152 -3.57 -8.78 -25.78
CA TYR A 152 -4.76 -7.92 -25.78
C TYR A 152 -5.75 -8.27 -24.64
N ASP A 153 -6.03 -9.57 -24.43
CA ASP A 153 -6.88 -10.02 -23.32
C ASP A 153 -6.35 -9.58 -21.94
N ALA A 154 -5.01 -9.58 -21.77
CA ALA A 154 -4.39 -9.14 -20.53
C ALA A 154 -4.50 -7.62 -20.33
N LYS A 155 -4.35 -6.83 -21.41
CA LYS A 155 -4.59 -5.39 -21.35
C LYS A 155 -6.02 -5.05 -20.91
N LEU A 156 -7.00 -5.78 -21.46
CA LEU A 156 -8.41 -5.61 -21.08
C LEU A 156 -8.65 -5.94 -19.61
N TYR A 157 -8.11 -7.07 -19.13
CA TYR A 157 -8.29 -7.43 -17.73
C TYR A 157 -7.55 -6.49 -16.80
N ALA A 158 -6.30 -6.14 -17.06
CA ALA A 158 -5.54 -5.20 -16.27
C ALA A 158 -6.21 -3.82 -16.18
N SER A 159 -6.89 -3.36 -17.25
CA SER A 159 -7.62 -2.09 -17.22
C SER A 159 -8.78 -2.07 -16.21
N THR A 160 -9.40 -3.22 -15.93
CA THR A 160 -10.42 -3.32 -14.88
C THR A 160 -9.81 -3.26 -13.50
N GLN A 161 -8.60 -3.79 -13.31
CA GLN A 161 -7.87 -3.66 -12.05
C GLN A 161 -7.45 -2.22 -11.79
N VAL A 162 -7.01 -1.47 -12.82
CA VAL A 162 -6.76 -0.02 -12.69
C VAL A 162 -7.97 0.70 -12.08
N MET A 163 -9.18 0.36 -12.53
CA MET A 163 -10.40 0.93 -11.98
C MET A 163 -10.71 0.47 -10.56
N ASP A 164 -10.40 -0.80 -10.24
CA ASP A 164 -10.59 -1.34 -8.89
C ASP A 164 -9.63 -0.67 -7.90
N GLU A 165 -8.35 -0.53 -8.24
CA GLU A 165 -7.35 0.14 -7.39
C GLU A 165 -7.65 1.64 -7.23
N ALA A 166 -8.16 2.30 -8.26
CA ALA A 166 -8.60 3.69 -8.14
C ALA A 166 -9.71 3.86 -7.10
N ARG A 167 -10.69 2.94 -7.05
CA ARG A 167 -11.73 2.93 -6.02
C ARG A 167 -11.18 2.63 -4.62
N HIS A 168 -10.22 1.71 -4.51
CA HIS A 168 -9.58 1.44 -3.23
C HIS A 168 -8.91 2.70 -2.69
N VAL A 169 -8.14 3.42 -3.51
CA VAL A 169 -7.52 4.71 -3.14
C VAL A 169 -8.59 5.72 -2.68
N GLU A 170 -9.67 5.87 -3.45
CA GLU A 170 -10.78 6.77 -3.12
C GLU A 170 -11.38 6.44 -1.75
N VAL A 171 -11.74 5.16 -1.53
CA VAL A 171 -12.40 4.71 -0.31
C VAL A 171 -11.48 4.81 0.90
N PHE A 172 -10.22 4.38 0.80
CA PHE A 172 -9.27 4.51 1.91
C PHE A 172 -9.01 5.97 2.26
N ALA A 173 -8.81 6.84 1.26
CA ALA A 173 -8.59 8.26 1.49
C ALA A 173 -9.79 8.92 2.19
N LYS A 174 -11.01 8.63 1.72
CA LYS A 174 -12.24 9.13 2.33
C LYS A 174 -12.40 8.63 3.76
N TYR A 175 -12.24 7.33 3.98
CA TYR A 175 -12.36 6.72 5.32
C TYR A 175 -11.34 7.32 6.31
N LEU A 176 -10.08 7.44 5.92
CA LEU A 176 -9.04 8.02 6.76
C LEU A 176 -9.34 9.48 7.13
N ASN A 177 -9.80 10.28 6.17
CA ASN A 177 -10.10 11.68 6.43
C ASN A 177 -11.38 11.88 7.24
N GLU A 178 -12.46 11.20 6.89
CA GLU A 178 -13.79 11.43 7.49
C GLU A 178 -13.99 10.67 8.80
N LYS A 179 -13.41 9.47 8.94
CA LYS A 179 -13.64 8.61 10.10
C LYS A 179 -12.47 8.55 11.07
N LEU A 180 -11.24 8.74 10.59
CA LEU A 180 -10.03 8.61 11.42
C LEU A 180 -9.27 9.92 11.62
N GLY A 181 -9.74 11.03 11.03
CA GLY A 181 -9.17 12.36 11.25
C GLY A 181 -7.85 12.64 10.51
N GLY A 182 -7.53 11.86 9.46
CA GLY A 182 -6.39 12.10 8.60
C GLY A 182 -5.52 10.86 8.36
N MET A 183 -4.42 11.05 7.62
CA MET A 183 -3.53 9.98 7.20
C MET A 183 -2.06 10.28 7.54
N TYR A 184 -1.29 9.22 7.65
CA TYR A 184 0.17 9.27 7.77
C TYR A 184 0.85 9.25 6.39
N PRO A 185 2.05 9.79 6.26
CA PRO A 185 2.83 9.67 5.03
C PRO A 185 3.23 8.21 4.75
N VAL A 186 3.61 7.94 3.50
CA VAL A 186 4.15 6.65 3.09
C VAL A 186 5.44 6.35 3.87
N ASN A 187 5.56 5.14 4.41
CA ASN A 187 6.81 4.75 5.05
C ASN A 187 7.91 4.47 4.00
N ALA A 188 9.16 4.66 4.43
CA ALA A 188 10.30 4.58 3.53
C ALA A 188 10.44 3.22 2.83
N HIS A 189 10.17 2.12 3.51
CA HIS A 189 10.31 0.77 2.96
C HIS A 189 9.22 0.48 1.91
N LEU A 190 7.97 0.84 2.19
CA LEU A 190 6.90 0.73 1.19
C LEU A 190 7.21 1.59 -0.03
N GLY A 191 7.64 2.84 0.19
CA GLY A 191 8.01 3.72 -0.89
C GLY A 191 9.13 3.17 -1.77
N MET A 192 10.17 2.56 -1.16
CA MET A 192 11.25 1.91 -1.89
C MET A 192 10.74 0.72 -2.72
N LEU A 193 9.90 -0.14 -2.13
CA LEU A 193 9.29 -1.27 -2.84
C LEU A 193 8.50 -0.80 -4.07
N LEU A 194 7.70 0.24 -3.92
CA LEU A 194 6.92 0.79 -5.02
C LEU A 194 7.81 1.39 -6.13
N ASP A 195 8.89 2.08 -5.74
CA ASP A 195 9.86 2.61 -6.69
C ASP A 195 10.53 1.47 -7.50
N ASP A 196 10.95 0.39 -6.83
CA ASP A 196 11.60 -0.74 -7.49
C ASP A 196 10.65 -1.42 -8.50
N ILE A 197 9.40 -1.66 -8.13
CA ILE A 197 8.39 -2.25 -9.01
C ILE A 197 8.16 -1.36 -10.24
N ILE A 198 8.06 -0.04 -10.06
CA ILE A 198 7.81 0.90 -11.17
C ILE A 198 9.02 1.08 -12.08
N THR A 199 10.23 0.98 -11.55
CA THR A 199 11.46 1.11 -12.35
C THR A 199 11.80 -0.15 -13.17
N ASP A 200 11.26 -1.32 -12.81
CA ASP A 200 11.48 -2.55 -13.58
C ASP A 200 10.90 -2.41 -14.99
N SER A 201 11.60 -2.99 -15.97
CA SER A 201 11.20 -2.97 -17.38
C SER A 201 10.31 -4.13 -17.80
N ARG A 202 10.13 -5.12 -16.94
CA ARG A 202 9.43 -6.36 -17.22
C ARG A 202 8.01 -6.30 -16.66
N TRP A 203 7.02 -6.54 -17.53
CA TRP A 203 5.60 -6.57 -17.14
C TRP A 203 5.25 -7.68 -16.12
N ASP A 204 6.06 -8.75 -16.08
CA ASP A 204 5.87 -9.88 -15.16
C ASP A 204 6.57 -9.69 -13.81
N MET A 205 7.23 -8.55 -13.62
CA MET A 205 7.84 -8.11 -12.35
C MET A 205 7.12 -6.90 -11.74
N THR A 206 6.21 -6.30 -12.50
CA THR A 206 5.40 -5.14 -12.07
C THR A 206 4.21 -5.55 -11.23
#